data_4801f3bb7abef7917dc607af418dc2c0
#
_entry.id   4801f3bb7abef7917dc607af418dc2c0
#
_cell.length_a   1.000
_cell.length_b   1.000
_cell.length_c   1.000
_cell.angle_alpha   90.00
_cell.angle_beta   90.00
_cell.angle_gamma   90.00
#
_symmetry.space_group_name_H-M   'P 1'
#
loop_
_entity.id
_entity.type
_entity.pdbx_description
1 polymer ?
#
loop_
_entity_poly.entity_id
_entity_poly.type
_entity_poly.pdbx_seq_one_letter_code
_entity_poly.pdbx_strand_id
1 'polypeptide(L)'
;MSKKRILVVEDNMDTYELVRFILEKNGYDTFLAVNGRDGVNAAIKQIPDLIIMDLSMPEMDGWTAIGLIKKDERTSSIPLLTLTAHALPGDRQRAMDAGSDEYITKPMDLEDLVKSVDHWINRR
;
A
#
# COMPACT_ATOMS: atom_id res chain seq x y z
N MET A 1 -10.25 14.17 -16.89
CA MET A 1 -9.40 14.19 -15.70
C MET A 1 -8.76 12.82 -15.50
N SER A 2 -7.53 12.83 -15.09
CA SER A 2 -6.81 11.58 -14.83
C SER A 2 -7.34 10.90 -13.57
N LYS A 3 -7.44 9.58 -13.61
CA LYS A 3 -7.74 8.80 -12.42
C LYS A 3 -6.57 8.84 -11.45
N LYS A 4 -6.83 8.79 -10.17
CA LYS A 4 -5.79 8.61 -9.16
C LYS A 4 -5.19 7.21 -9.29
N ARG A 5 -3.89 7.12 -9.10
CA ARG A 5 -3.13 5.88 -9.33
C ARG A 5 -2.68 5.30 -7.99
N ILE A 6 -2.96 4.02 -7.81
CA ILE A 6 -2.62 3.32 -6.58
C ILE A 6 -1.64 2.19 -6.88
N LEU A 7 -0.48 2.24 -6.24
CA LEU A 7 0.50 1.16 -6.31
C LEU A 7 0.13 0.12 -5.25
N VAL A 8 -0.06 -1.12 -5.69
CA VAL A 8 -0.33 -2.24 -4.78
C VAL A 8 0.91 -3.13 -4.78
N VAL A 9 1.54 -3.28 -3.61
CA VAL A 9 2.72 -4.13 -3.45
C VAL A 9 2.26 -5.41 -2.78
N GLU A 10 2.15 -6.48 -3.57
CA GLU A 10 1.51 -7.74 -3.16
C GLU A 10 2.03 -8.90 -4.00
N ASP A 11 2.43 -9.98 -3.38
CA ASP A 11 2.92 -11.16 -4.10
C ASP A 11 1.82 -12.20 -4.37
N ASN A 12 0.68 -12.11 -3.68
CA ASN A 12 -0.44 -13.04 -3.89
C ASN A 12 -1.39 -12.45 -4.95
N MET A 13 -1.47 -13.13 -6.09
CA MET A 13 -2.27 -12.63 -7.21
C MET A 13 -3.77 -12.60 -6.92
N ASP A 14 -4.27 -13.55 -6.12
CA ASP A 14 -5.69 -13.55 -5.77
C ASP A 14 -6.04 -12.33 -4.93
N THR A 15 -5.19 -11.99 -3.97
CA THR A 15 -5.37 -10.78 -3.16
C THR A 15 -5.29 -9.53 -4.04
N TYR A 16 -4.29 -9.46 -4.92
CA TYR A 16 -4.16 -8.32 -5.82
C TYR A 16 -5.41 -8.14 -6.69
N GLU A 17 -5.93 -9.23 -7.25
CA GLU A 17 -7.11 -9.14 -8.13
C GLU A 17 -8.35 -8.64 -7.38
N LEU A 18 -8.52 -9.03 -6.11
CA LEU A 18 -9.62 -8.52 -5.29
C LEU A 18 -9.47 -7.03 -5.01
N VAL A 19 -8.27 -6.61 -4.64
CA VAL A 19 -7.99 -5.19 -4.35
C VAL A 19 -8.15 -4.37 -5.62
N ARG A 20 -7.59 -4.84 -6.72
CA ARG A 20 -7.70 -4.20 -8.01
C ARG A 20 -9.16 -4.03 -8.43
N PHE A 21 -9.94 -5.10 -8.33
CA PHE A 21 -11.35 -5.08 -8.73
C PHE A 21 -12.11 -3.98 -7.99
N ILE A 22 -12.01 -3.94 -6.67
CA ILE A 22 -12.79 -2.97 -5.89
C ILE A 22 -12.30 -1.54 -6.11
N LEU A 23 -11.00 -1.35 -6.25
CA LEU A 23 -10.46 0.00 -6.45
C LEU A 23 -10.79 0.52 -7.86
N GLU A 24 -10.66 -0.31 -8.89
CA GLU A 24 -10.99 0.10 -10.26
C GLU A 24 -12.48 0.37 -10.41
N LYS A 25 -13.31 -0.41 -9.72
CA LYS A 25 -14.76 -0.18 -9.69
C LYS A 25 -15.09 1.19 -9.10
N ASN A 26 -14.26 1.69 -8.22
CA ASN A 26 -14.47 2.98 -7.57
C ASN A 26 -13.69 4.14 -8.22
N GLY A 27 -13.18 3.93 -9.42
CA GLY A 27 -12.62 5.00 -10.24
C GLY A 27 -11.12 5.19 -10.10
N TYR A 28 -10.39 4.26 -9.48
CA TYR A 28 -8.95 4.33 -9.36
C TYR A 28 -8.25 3.47 -10.40
N ASP A 29 -7.06 3.86 -10.81
CA ASP A 29 -6.16 2.98 -11.57
C ASP A 29 -5.22 2.30 -10.60
N THR A 30 -4.92 1.03 -10.85
CA THR A 30 -3.99 0.27 -10.01
C THR A 30 -2.83 -0.25 -10.83
N PHE A 31 -1.68 -0.41 -10.19
CA PHE A 31 -0.56 -1.12 -10.79
C PHE A 31 0.17 -1.91 -9.70
N LEU A 32 0.79 -3.00 -10.11
CA LEU A 32 1.31 -4.02 -9.21
C LEU A 32 2.83 -4.02 -9.13
N ALA A 33 3.35 -4.18 -7.92
CA ALA A 33 4.70 -4.63 -7.68
C ALA A 33 4.61 -5.90 -6.83
N VAL A 34 5.40 -6.91 -7.14
CA VAL A 34 5.25 -8.23 -6.52
C VAL A 34 6.17 -8.49 -5.34
N ASN A 35 7.02 -7.54 -5.01
CA ASN A 35 7.89 -7.61 -3.83
C ASN A 35 8.24 -6.20 -3.38
N GLY A 36 8.86 -6.11 -2.20
CA GLY A 36 9.18 -4.81 -1.60
C GLY A 36 10.17 -4.00 -2.42
N ARG A 37 11.17 -4.65 -3.02
CA ARG A 37 12.16 -3.94 -3.84
C ARG A 37 11.52 -3.29 -5.06
N ASP A 38 10.71 -4.06 -5.79
CA ASP A 38 9.99 -3.53 -6.95
C ASP A 38 8.99 -2.46 -6.53
N GLY A 39 8.41 -2.60 -5.34
CA GLY A 39 7.51 -1.59 -4.77
C GLY A 39 8.21 -0.26 -4.55
N VAL A 40 9.40 -0.28 -3.93
CA VAL A 40 10.18 0.94 -3.72
C VAL A 40 10.55 1.57 -5.06
N ASN A 41 11.04 0.78 -5.99
CA ASN A 41 11.44 1.28 -7.32
C ASN A 41 10.25 1.87 -8.07
N ALA A 42 9.09 1.20 -8.03
CA ALA A 42 7.88 1.68 -8.69
C ALA A 42 7.39 2.98 -8.05
N ALA A 43 7.43 3.08 -6.73
CA ALA A 43 7.02 4.30 -6.02
C ALA A 43 7.87 5.50 -6.45
N ILE A 44 9.17 5.33 -6.50
CA ILE A 44 10.10 6.39 -6.89
C ILE A 44 9.93 6.78 -8.36
N LYS A 45 9.78 5.78 -9.23
CA LYS A 45 9.70 6.01 -10.67
C LYS A 45 8.35 6.56 -11.12
N GLN A 46 7.27 6.06 -10.52
CA GLN A 46 5.91 6.34 -10.97
C GLN A 46 5.17 7.39 -10.14
N ILE A 47 5.63 7.64 -8.94
CA ILE A 47 5.03 8.58 -7.98
C ILE A 47 3.50 8.40 -7.89
N PRO A 48 3.04 7.28 -7.32
CA PRO A 48 1.59 7.03 -7.20
C PRO A 48 0.93 7.99 -6.22
N ASP A 49 -0.38 8.05 -6.26
CA ASP A 49 -1.16 8.88 -5.33
C ASP A 49 -1.35 8.21 -3.97
N LEU A 50 -1.22 6.89 -3.92
CA LEU A 50 -1.32 6.12 -2.68
C LEU A 50 -0.64 4.77 -2.90
N ILE A 51 -0.11 4.20 -1.83
CA ILE A 51 0.54 2.88 -1.84
C ILE A 51 -0.17 1.97 -0.86
N ILE A 52 -0.47 0.75 -1.29
CA ILE A 52 -0.92 -0.33 -0.40
C ILE A 52 0.21 -1.35 -0.34
N MET A 53 0.71 -1.62 0.87
CA MET A 53 1.89 -2.45 1.07
C MET A 53 1.58 -3.67 1.91
N ASP A 54 1.77 -4.87 1.36
CA ASP A 54 1.75 -6.11 2.14
C ASP A 54 3.08 -6.23 2.90
N LEU A 55 3.03 -6.69 4.14
CA LEU A 55 4.22 -6.87 4.95
C LEU A 55 4.92 -8.20 4.73
N SER A 56 4.22 -9.20 4.21
CA SER A 56 4.72 -10.58 4.13
C SER A 56 5.14 -10.92 2.71
N MET A 57 6.30 -10.43 2.27
CA MET A 57 6.77 -10.66 0.92
C MET A 57 8.22 -11.12 0.88
N PRO A 58 8.59 -11.91 -0.15
CA PRO A 58 9.97 -12.33 -0.34
C PRO A 58 10.86 -11.16 -0.80
N GLU A 59 12.14 -11.38 -0.79
CA GLU A 59 13.24 -10.50 -1.19
C GLU A 59 13.44 -9.32 -0.25
N MET A 60 12.64 -8.28 -0.38
CA MET A 60 12.68 -7.17 0.57
C MET A 60 11.38 -7.20 1.34
N ASP A 61 11.45 -7.28 2.67
CA ASP A 61 10.25 -7.30 3.49
C ASP A 61 9.53 -5.94 3.47
N GLY A 62 8.25 -5.99 3.81
CA GLY A 62 7.42 -4.79 3.77
C GLY A 62 7.89 -3.70 4.73
N TRP A 63 8.45 -4.09 5.88
CA TRP A 63 8.96 -3.13 6.87
C TRP A 63 10.08 -2.27 6.28
N THR A 64 11.04 -2.93 5.63
CA THR A 64 12.16 -2.23 4.99
C THR A 64 11.66 -1.33 3.86
N ALA A 65 10.73 -1.83 3.05
CA ALA A 65 10.16 -1.06 1.95
C ALA A 65 9.46 0.21 2.44
N ILE A 66 8.65 0.11 3.51
CA ILE A 66 7.99 1.27 4.10
C ILE A 66 9.02 2.32 4.50
N GLY A 67 10.07 1.89 5.20
CA GLY A 67 11.11 2.81 5.65
C GLY A 67 11.79 3.53 4.50
N LEU A 68 12.12 2.81 3.43
CA LEU A 68 12.77 3.40 2.27
C LEU A 68 11.88 4.41 1.55
N ILE A 69 10.60 4.08 1.40
CA ILE A 69 9.63 4.98 0.76
C ILE A 69 9.44 6.25 1.60
N LYS A 70 9.31 6.10 2.90
CA LYS A 70 9.01 7.23 3.79
C LYS A 70 10.22 8.13 4.07
N LYS A 71 11.43 7.63 3.84
CA LYS A 71 12.65 8.44 4.00
C LYS A 71 13.06 9.15 2.73
N ASP A 72 12.59 8.73 1.57
CA ASP A 72 12.94 9.36 0.29
C ASP A 72 12.05 10.59 0.07
N GLU A 73 12.66 11.73 -0.20
CA GLU A 73 11.93 12.99 -0.38
C GLU A 73 10.89 12.92 -1.49
N ARG A 74 11.14 12.11 -2.51
CA ARG A 74 10.23 11.99 -3.66
C ARG A 74 8.94 11.26 -3.30
N THR A 75 8.96 10.42 -2.27
CA THR A 75 7.85 9.53 -1.94
C THR A 75 7.33 9.69 -0.51
N SER A 76 8.02 10.45 0.33
CA SER A 76 7.68 10.55 1.75
C SER A 76 6.28 11.07 2.03
N SER A 77 5.73 11.89 1.14
CA SER A 77 4.38 12.46 1.32
C SER A 77 3.26 11.59 0.75
N ILE A 78 3.61 10.49 0.06
CA ILE A 78 2.58 9.60 -0.50
C ILE A 78 1.94 8.81 0.65
N PRO A 79 0.61 8.81 0.78
CA PRO A 79 -0.06 7.99 1.79
C PRO A 79 0.26 6.51 1.58
N LEU A 80 0.59 5.80 2.65
CA LEU A 80 0.92 4.39 2.59
C LEU A 80 0.08 3.62 3.59
N LEU A 81 -0.73 2.68 3.09
CA LEU A 81 -1.55 1.81 3.89
C LEU A 81 -0.89 0.44 3.95
N THR A 82 -0.72 -0.08 5.16
CA THR A 82 -0.17 -1.41 5.36
C THR A 82 -1.29 -2.43 5.43
N LEU A 83 -1.13 -3.55 4.73
CA LEU A 83 -2.11 -4.62 4.66
C LEU A 83 -1.42 -5.94 5.00
N THR A 84 -1.91 -6.69 5.99
CA THR A 84 -1.25 -7.93 6.38
C THR A 84 -2.23 -8.97 6.92
N ALA A 85 -1.94 -10.25 6.65
CA ALA A 85 -2.68 -11.38 7.22
C ALA A 85 -2.08 -11.86 8.54
N HIS A 86 -0.86 -11.44 8.85
CA HIS A 86 -0.10 -11.98 9.99
C HIS A 86 0.20 -10.87 11.00
N ALA A 87 -0.86 -10.39 11.65
CA ALA A 87 -0.73 -9.34 12.67
C ALA A 87 -0.33 -9.97 14.01
N LEU A 88 0.91 -9.74 14.42
CA LEU A 88 1.39 -10.12 15.73
C LEU A 88 1.32 -8.94 16.68
N PRO A 89 1.29 -9.18 18.00
CA PRO A 89 1.35 -8.06 18.96
C PRO A 89 2.54 -7.16 18.68
N GLY A 90 2.30 -5.87 18.63
CA GLY A 90 3.35 -4.88 18.34
C GLY A 90 3.55 -4.56 16.85
N ASP A 91 3.01 -5.36 15.93
CA ASP A 91 3.20 -5.13 14.50
C ASP A 91 2.59 -3.81 14.05
N ARG A 92 1.41 -3.47 14.57
CA ARG A 92 0.77 -2.20 14.25
C ARG A 92 1.67 -1.02 14.61
N GLN A 93 2.20 -1.04 15.84
CA GLN A 93 3.09 0.04 16.29
C GLN A 93 4.35 0.11 15.44
N ARG A 94 4.91 -1.05 15.11
CA ARG A 94 6.12 -1.12 14.27
C ARG A 94 5.86 -0.53 12.88
N ALA A 95 4.69 -0.83 12.28
CA ALA A 95 4.33 -0.29 10.97
C ALA A 95 4.17 1.24 11.05
N MET A 96 3.47 1.72 12.06
CA MET A 96 3.26 3.16 12.23
C MET A 96 4.58 3.88 12.50
N ASP A 97 5.47 3.28 13.30
CA ASP A 97 6.80 3.84 13.57
C ASP A 97 7.66 3.89 12.31
N ALA A 98 7.47 2.93 11.40
CA ALA A 98 8.19 2.92 10.13
C ALA A 98 7.67 3.97 9.14
N GLY A 99 6.49 4.53 9.40
CA GLY A 99 5.91 5.59 8.59
C GLY A 99 4.60 5.25 7.89
N SER A 100 4.02 4.06 8.16
CA SER A 100 2.72 3.69 7.62
C SER A 100 1.65 4.66 8.13
N ASP A 101 0.76 5.07 7.26
CA ASP A 101 -0.32 5.99 7.63
C ASP A 101 -1.53 5.25 8.22
N GLU A 102 -1.73 4.01 7.81
CA GLU A 102 -2.79 3.16 8.36
C GLU A 102 -2.36 1.70 8.31
N TYR A 103 -2.89 0.88 9.23
CA TYR A 103 -2.56 -0.53 9.32
C TYR A 103 -3.85 -1.34 9.26
N ILE A 104 -3.99 -2.17 8.24
CA ILE A 104 -5.22 -2.94 7.98
C ILE A 104 -4.87 -4.43 8.02
N THR A 105 -5.66 -5.21 8.77
CA THR A 105 -5.47 -6.66 8.86
C THR A 105 -6.42 -7.39 7.91
N LYS A 106 -5.92 -8.47 7.30
CA LYS A 106 -6.75 -9.39 6.51
C LYS A 106 -7.39 -10.42 7.43
N PRO A 107 -8.59 -10.94 7.14
CA PRO A 107 -9.44 -10.53 6.04
C PRO A 107 -10.05 -9.16 6.30
N MET A 108 -10.19 -8.38 5.25
CA MET A 108 -10.76 -7.03 5.35
C MET A 108 -12.05 -6.97 4.56
N ASP A 109 -12.92 -6.05 4.96
CA ASP A 109 -14.06 -5.69 4.16
C ASP A 109 -13.58 -4.78 3.02
N LEU A 110 -13.89 -5.14 1.77
CA LEU A 110 -13.44 -4.38 0.61
C LEU A 110 -14.00 -2.96 0.58
N GLU A 111 -15.23 -2.77 1.08
CA GLU A 111 -15.82 -1.43 1.18
C GLU A 111 -15.06 -0.58 2.20
N ASP A 112 -14.62 -1.18 3.29
CA ASP A 112 -13.81 -0.46 4.29
C ASP A 112 -12.46 -0.07 3.71
N LEU A 113 -11.87 -0.93 2.87
CA LEU A 113 -10.63 -0.59 2.18
C LEU A 113 -10.82 0.64 1.29
N VAL A 114 -11.92 0.68 0.53
CA VAL A 114 -12.22 1.83 -0.33
C VAL A 114 -12.37 3.09 0.51
N LYS A 115 -13.04 3.01 1.66
CA LYS A 115 -13.19 4.17 2.56
C LYS A 115 -11.85 4.69 3.05
N SER A 116 -10.94 3.78 3.42
CA SER A 116 -9.58 4.17 3.83
C SER A 116 -8.82 4.83 2.68
N VAL A 117 -8.89 4.25 1.49
CA VAL A 117 -8.22 4.81 0.31
C VAL A 117 -8.77 6.20 0.02
N ASP A 118 -10.09 6.36 -0.01
CA ASP A 118 -10.73 7.66 -0.28
C ASP A 118 -10.29 8.69 0.76
N HIS A 119 -10.24 8.30 2.02
CA HIS A 119 -9.85 9.20 3.11
C HIS A 119 -8.43 9.74 2.89
N TRP A 120 -7.48 8.84 2.63
CA TRP A 120 -6.07 9.22 2.53
C TRP A 120 -5.75 9.97 1.24
N ILE A 121 -6.35 9.59 0.13
CA ILE A 121 -6.15 10.28 -1.15
C ILE A 121 -6.72 11.70 -1.09
N ASN A 122 -7.87 11.88 -0.45
CA ASN A 122 -8.55 13.18 -0.42
C ASN A 122 -8.04 14.13 0.65
N ARG A 123 -7.13 13.70 1.51
CA ARG A 123 -6.53 14.56 2.53
C ARG A 123 -5.50 15.54 1.98
N ARG A 124 -5.02 15.31 0.80
CA ARG A 124 -3.91 16.08 0.20
C ARG A 124 -4.37 17.39 -0.37
#